data_aac48c8061b40884c7817ab24f5c1c16
#
_entry.id   aac48c8061b40884c7817ab24f5c1c16
#
_cell.length_a   1.000
_cell.length_b   1.000
_cell.length_c   1.000
_cell.angle_alpha   90.00
_cell.angle_beta   90.00
_cell.angle_gamma   90.00
#
_symmetry.space_group_name_H-M   'P 1'
#
loop_
_entity.id
_entity.type
_entity.pdbx_description
1 polymer ?
#
loop_
_entity_poly.entity_id
_entity_poly.type
_entity_poly.pdbx_seq_one_letter_code
_entity_poly.pdbx_strand_id
1 'polypeptide(L)'
;MLRIGVLVSGGGTNLQAIIDGIDSGYIPDSSIELVISNKKNAYALTRATDANIETCIIGRKQFESPAAFDVALADTLKTAKIDLVLLAGFMAILGPGFFTDFKNKVMNVHPALIPSFSGPGYYGLKVHESVLAAGCKVTGASVHFVTPEVDAGPLILQLAVDVKQG
;
A
#
# COMPACT_ATOMS: atom_id res chain seq x y z
N MET A 1 10.48 18.79 -2.05
CA MET A 1 9.86 17.72 -2.86
C MET A 1 9.78 16.47 -1.99
N LEU A 2 8.60 15.92 -1.80
CA LEU A 2 8.33 14.73 -0.98
C LEU A 2 8.80 13.48 -1.73
N ARG A 3 9.64 12.67 -1.09
CA ARG A 3 10.20 11.44 -1.68
C ARG A 3 9.38 10.24 -1.24
N ILE A 4 8.68 9.61 -2.17
CA ILE A 4 7.71 8.55 -1.91
C ILE A 4 8.31 7.18 -2.27
N GLY A 5 8.20 6.22 -1.35
CA GLY A 5 8.39 4.80 -1.60
C GLY A 5 7.05 4.09 -1.68
N VAL A 6 6.86 3.22 -2.68
CA VAL A 6 5.60 2.49 -2.84
C VAL A 6 5.84 0.99 -2.69
N LEU A 7 5.11 0.34 -1.79
CA LEU A 7 5.16 -1.11 -1.60
C LEU A 7 3.97 -1.77 -2.30
N VAL A 8 4.24 -2.81 -3.09
CA VAL A 8 3.26 -3.46 -3.96
C VAL A 8 3.37 -5.00 -3.89
N SER A 9 2.30 -5.72 -4.27
CA SER A 9 2.32 -7.19 -4.38
C SER A 9 1.66 -7.73 -5.64
N GLY A 10 1.01 -6.92 -6.44
CA GLY A 10 0.15 -7.38 -7.54
C GLY A 10 0.09 -6.45 -8.75
N GLY A 11 -1.12 -6.21 -9.26
CA GLY A 11 -1.37 -5.50 -10.51
C GLY A 11 -0.97 -4.03 -10.56
N GLY A 12 -0.90 -3.34 -9.39
CA GLY A 12 -0.40 -1.96 -9.29
C GLY A 12 -1.34 -0.88 -9.81
N THR A 13 -2.65 -1.08 -9.79
CA THR A 13 -3.61 -0.05 -10.21
C THR A 13 -3.56 1.19 -9.34
N ASN A 14 -3.39 1.02 -8.02
CA ASN A 14 -3.19 2.14 -7.10
C ASN A 14 -1.84 2.84 -7.35
N LEU A 15 -0.77 2.09 -7.63
CA LEU A 15 0.51 2.67 -8.03
C LEU A 15 0.35 3.51 -9.30
N GLN A 16 -0.36 3.00 -10.32
CA GLN A 16 -0.61 3.76 -11.55
C GLN A 16 -1.33 5.08 -11.27
N ALA A 17 -2.37 5.04 -10.43
CA ALA A 17 -3.10 6.25 -10.07
C ALA A 17 -2.22 7.31 -9.38
N ILE A 18 -1.23 6.87 -8.59
CA ILE A 18 -0.27 7.79 -7.95
C ILE A 18 0.69 8.36 -9.00
N ILE A 19 1.20 7.53 -9.92
CA ILE A 19 2.05 7.97 -11.04
C ILE A 19 1.30 9.02 -11.87
N ASP A 20 0.10 8.71 -12.32
CA ASP A 20 -0.73 9.62 -13.12
C ASP A 20 -1.03 10.92 -12.37
N GLY A 21 -1.26 10.84 -11.06
CA GLY A 21 -1.50 12.00 -10.20
C GLY A 21 -0.29 12.93 -10.07
N ILE A 22 0.92 12.39 -10.03
CA ILE A 22 2.16 13.16 -10.01
C ILE A 22 2.41 13.77 -11.39
N ASP A 23 2.32 12.99 -12.45
CA ASP A 23 2.58 13.43 -13.82
C ASP A 23 1.61 14.53 -14.28
N SER A 24 0.36 14.46 -13.85
CA SER A 24 -0.65 15.51 -14.12
C SER A 24 -0.51 16.76 -13.24
N GLY A 25 0.36 16.74 -12.23
CA GLY A 25 0.49 17.82 -11.25
C GLY A 25 -0.64 17.86 -10.20
N TYR A 26 -1.53 16.87 -10.18
CA TYR A 26 -2.56 16.74 -9.13
C TYR A 26 -1.94 16.46 -7.75
N ILE A 27 -0.81 15.74 -7.71
CA ILE A 27 0.01 15.53 -6.52
C ILE A 27 1.30 16.35 -6.70
N PRO A 28 1.31 17.62 -6.26
CA PRO A 28 2.44 18.51 -6.49
C PRO A 28 3.62 18.19 -5.56
N ASP A 29 4.80 18.72 -5.91
CA ASP A 29 6.01 18.70 -5.09
C ASP A 29 6.40 17.32 -4.52
N SER A 30 6.14 16.27 -5.29
CA SER A 30 6.41 14.88 -4.89
C SER A 30 6.99 14.06 -6.05
N SER A 31 7.69 12.99 -5.70
CA SER A 31 8.25 12.02 -6.65
C SER A 31 8.21 10.61 -6.06
N ILE A 32 7.94 9.59 -6.88
CA ILE A 32 8.15 8.20 -6.49
C ILE A 32 9.61 7.86 -6.79
N GLU A 33 10.36 7.59 -5.73
CA GLU A 33 11.80 7.29 -5.86
C GLU A 33 12.07 5.79 -5.98
N LEU A 34 11.20 4.97 -5.38
CA LEU A 34 11.40 3.53 -5.32
C LEU A 34 10.08 2.79 -5.22
N VAL A 35 9.93 1.74 -6.02
CA VAL A 35 8.83 0.76 -5.91
C VAL A 35 9.40 -0.57 -5.46
N ILE A 36 8.95 -1.08 -4.32
CA ILE A 36 9.38 -2.38 -3.79
C ILE A 36 8.22 -3.38 -3.91
N SER A 37 8.49 -4.53 -4.51
CA SER A 37 7.55 -5.64 -4.53
C SER A 37 8.05 -6.82 -3.69
N ASN A 38 7.14 -7.46 -2.95
CA ASN A 38 7.43 -8.74 -2.29
C ASN A 38 7.24 -9.95 -3.22
N LYS A 39 6.88 -9.73 -4.49
CA LYS A 39 6.67 -10.76 -5.51
C LYS A 39 7.37 -10.41 -6.81
N LYS A 40 8.15 -11.36 -7.36
CA LYS A 40 8.89 -11.17 -8.63
C LYS A 40 7.99 -10.85 -9.82
N ASN A 41 6.80 -11.44 -9.87
CA ASN A 41 5.89 -11.35 -11.01
C ASN A 41 4.78 -10.31 -10.80
N ALA A 42 4.95 -9.35 -9.90
CA ALA A 42 4.00 -8.27 -9.71
C ALA A 42 4.01 -7.34 -10.93
N TYR A 43 2.88 -7.20 -11.62
CA TYR A 43 2.76 -6.31 -12.77
C TYR A 43 3.01 -4.84 -12.43
N ALA A 44 2.85 -4.49 -11.16
CA ALA A 44 3.23 -3.19 -10.62
C ALA A 44 4.71 -2.82 -10.90
N LEU A 45 5.62 -3.81 -10.98
CA LEU A 45 7.02 -3.56 -11.32
C LEU A 45 7.17 -3.09 -12.78
N THR A 46 6.39 -3.68 -13.70
CA THR A 46 6.35 -3.24 -15.10
C THR A 46 5.88 -1.78 -15.18
N ARG A 47 4.79 -1.42 -14.49
CA ARG A 47 4.29 -0.04 -14.45
C ARG A 47 5.33 0.95 -13.96
N ALA A 48 6.06 0.59 -12.89
CA ALA A 48 7.13 1.42 -12.35
C ALA A 48 8.28 1.59 -13.35
N THR A 49 8.70 0.50 -13.99
CA THR A 49 9.77 0.53 -15.01
C THR A 49 9.37 1.37 -16.22
N ASP A 50 8.13 1.24 -16.71
CA ASP A 50 7.60 2.03 -17.83
C ASP A 50 7.55 3.53 -17.50
N ALA A 51 7.39 3.87 -16.21
CA ALA A 51 7.46 5.25 -15.71
C ALA A 51 8.89 5.70 -15.30
N ASN A 52 9.93 4.91 -15.62
CA ASN A 52 11.33 5.16 -15.25
C ASN A 52 11.57 5.28 -13.73
N ILE A 53 10.78 4.58 -12.92
CA ILE A 53 10.93 4.53 -11.47
C ILE A 53 11.79 3.32 -11.10
N GLU A 54 12.72 3.52 -10.16
CA GLU A 54 13.57 2.45 -9.64
C GLU A 54 12.72 1.36 -8.96
N THR A 55 13.08 0.09 -9.19
CA THR A 55 12.34 -1.06 -8.64
C THR A 55 13.26 -2.00 -7.85
N CYS A 56 12.72 -2.59 -6.79
CA CYS A 56 13.40 -3.59 -5.99
C CYS A 56 12.46 -4.74 -5.64
N ILE A 57 13.00 -5.95 -5.47
CA ILE A 57 12.25 -7.13 -5.06
C ILE A 57 12.77 -7.60 -3.71
N ILE A 58 11.93 -7.49 -2.68
CA ILE A 58 12.24 -7.93 -1.32
C ILE A 58 11.13 -8.88 -0.86
N GLY A 59 11.34 -10.16 -1.06
CA GLY A 59 10.37 -11.21 -0.73
C GLY A 59 10.57 -11.74 0.69
N ARG A 60 9.48 -11.91 1.43
CA ARG A 60 9.52 -12.43 2.81
C ARG A 60 10.29 -13.75 2.96
N LYS A 61 10.23 -14.62 1.95
CA LYS A 61 10.91 -15.93 1.95
C LYS A 61 12.44 -15.86 1.84
N GLN A 62 13.00 -14.71 1.56
CA GLN A 62 14.45 -14.48 1.48
C GLN A 62 15.10 -14.30 2.86
N PHE A 63 14.29 -14.20 3.92
CA PHE A 63 14.73 -13.88 5.27
C PHE A 63 14.33 -14.96 6.27
N GLU A 64 15.18 -15.18 7.26
CA GLU A 64 15.00 -16.18 8.31
C GLU A 64 13.85 -15.85 9.26
N SER A 65 13.54 -14.58 9.43
CA SER A 65 12.48 -14.10 10.34
C SER A 65 11.68 -12.94 9.78
N PRO A 66 10.44 -12.70 10.28
CA PRO A 66 9.69 -11.47 9.98
C PRO A 66 10.49 -10.21 10.28
N ALA A 67 11.19 -10.18 11.42
CA ALA A 67 11.97 -9.04 11.85
C ALA A 67 13.11 -8.71 10.87
N ALA A 68 13.81 -9.74 10.34
CA ALA A 68 14.86 -9.53 9.35
C ALA A 68 14.31 -8.95 8.03
N PHE A 69 13.11 -9.36 7.62
CA PHE A 69 12.42 -8.79 6.47
C PHE A 69 12.06 -7.32 6.71
N ASP A 70 11.51 -6.97 7.88
CA ASP A 70 11.17 -5.60 8.25
C ASP A 70 12.38 -4.68 8.21
N VAL A 71 13.50 -5.14 8.78
CA VAL A 71 14.76 -4.38 8.78
C VAL A 71 15.25 -4.15 7.36
N ALA A 72 15.26 -5.19 6.52
CA ALA A 72 15.74 -5.07 5.14
C ALA A 72 14.87 -4.08 4.32
N LEU A 73 13.54 -4.11 4.51
CA LEU A 73 12.64 -3.13 3.90
C LEU A 73 12.94 -1.71 4.39
N ALA A 74 13.04 -1.52 5.70
CA ALA A 74 13.29 -0.22 6.30
C ALA A 74 14.65 0.35 5.85
N ASP A 75 15.70 -0.46 5.84
CA ASP A 75 17.04 -0.02 5.42
C ASP A 75 17.09 0.34 3.93
N THR A 76 16.40 -0.40 3.08
CA THR A 76 16.30 -0.08 1.65
C THR A 76 15.61 1.27 1.44
N LEU A 77 14.50 1.52 2.11
CA LEU A 77 13.77 2.78 2.04
C LEU A 77 14.56 3.96 2.62
N LYS A 78 15.30 3.75 3.72
CA LYS A 78 16.20 4.77 4.30
C LYS A 78 17.34 5.11 3.34
N THR A 79 17.95 4.11 2.73
CA THR A 79 19.03 4.31 1.74
C THR A 79 18.54 5.14 0.55
N ALA A 80 17.31 4.90 0.10
CA ALA A 80 16.64 5.69 -0.93
C ALA A 80 16.12 7.05 -0.41
N LYS A 81 16.35 7.39 0.87
CA LYS A 81 15.91 8.65 1.51
C LYS A 81 14.41 8.90 1.35
N ILE A 82 13.59 7.88 1.61
CA ILE A 82 12.13 7.96 1.51
C ILE A 82 11.56 8.72 2.71
N ASP A 83 10.71 9.70 2.44
CA ASP A 83 10.00 10.48 3.43
C ASP A 83 8.65 9.86 3.82
N LEU A 84 7.94 9.27 2.83
CA LEU A 84 6.61 8.70 2.97
C LEU A 84 6.54 7.35 2.25
N VAL A 85 5.98 6.36 2.92
CA VAL A 85 5.73 5.02 2.36
C VAL A 85 4.25 4.84 2.07
N LEU A 86 3.92 4.41 0.85
CA LEU A 86 2.55 4.09 0.46
C LEU A 86 2.41 2.58 0.22
N LEU A 87 1.45 1.96 0.88
CA LEU A 87 1.07 0.58 0.61
C LEU A 87 -0.01 0.57 -0.48
N ALA A 88 0.35 0.11 -1.67
CA ALA A 88 -0.53 0.06 -2.83
C ALA A 88 -0.86 -1.41 -3.19
N GLY A 89 -1.69 -2.04 -2.38
CA GLY A 89 -1.98 -3.47 -2.50
C GLY A 89 -0.83 -4.35 -2.05
N PHE A 90 -0.14 -3.96 -1.00
CA PHE A 90 0.93 -4.74 -0.38
C PHE A 90 0.36 -5.79 0.57
N MET A 91 0.69 -7.07 0.33
CA MET A 91 0.07 -8.21 1.02
C MET A 91 0.88 -8.76 2.19
N ALA A 92 2.08 -8.23 2.45
CA ALA A 92 2.84 -8.61 3.63
C ALA A 92 2.47 -7.72 4.82
N ILE A 93 2.40 -8.32 6.00
CA ILE A 93 2.22 -7.60 7.26
C ILE A 93 3.58 -7.05 7.68
N LEU A 94 3.62 -5.76 7.99
CA LEU A 94 4.78 -5.07 8.52
C LEU A 94 4.77 -5.18 10.05
N GLY A 95 5.86 -5.64 10.62
CA GLY A 95 6.00 -5.77 12.06
C GLY A 95 6.51 -4.50 12.74
N PRO A 96 6.57 -4.51 14.10
CA PRO A 96 6.98 -3.34 14.88
C PRO A 96 8.34 -2.77 14.51
N GLY A 97 9.28 -3.61 14.07
CA GLY A 97 10.62 -3.21 13.67
C GLY A 97 10.64 -2.22 12.51
N PHE A 98 9.74 -2.38 11.55
CA PHE A 98 9.58 -1.45 10.43
C PHE A 98 9.16 -0.04 10.89
N PHE A 99 8.24 0.02 11.84
CA PHE A 99 7.69 1.29 12.34
C PHE A 99 8.63 2.06 13.26
N THR A 100 9.78 1.50 13.66
CA THR A 100 10.82 2.23 14.39
C THR A 100 11.33 3.41 13.57
N ASP A 101 11.55 3.21 12.27
CA ASP A 101 12.05 4.23 11.35
C ASP A 101 10.94 5.01 10.63
N PHE A 102 9.78 4.37 10.44
CA PHE A 102 8.66 4.90 9.62
C PHE A 102 7.38 5.17 10.43
N LYS A 103 7.49 5.47 11.73
CA LYS A 103 6.33 5.84 12.55
C LYS A 103 5.61 7.05 11.96
N ASN A 104 4.30 6.93 11.76
CA ASN A 104 3.44 7.97 11.16
C ASN A 104 3.86 8.41 9.73
N LYS A 105 4.63 7.56 9.04
CA LYS A 105 5.09 7.81 7.66
C LYS A 105 4.66 6.73 6.69
N VAL A 106 3.67 5.91 7.05
CA VAL A 106 3.14 4.85 6.21
C VAL A 106 1.64 5.03 6.05
N MET A 107 1.18 5.09 4.82
CA MET A 107 -0.24 5.15 4.47
C MET A 107 -0.65 3.91 3.70
N ASN A 108 -1.90 3.49 3.87
CA ASN A 108 -2.50 2.38 3.13
C ASN A 108 -3.88 2.77 2.59
N VAL A 109 -4.23 2.22 1.44
CA VAL A 109 -5.59 2.26 0.90
C VAL A 109 -6.23 0.90 1.15
N HIS A 110 -7.26 0.88 1.99
CA HIS A 110 -8.09 -0.29 2.24
C HIS A 110 -9.40 -0.19 1.44
N PRO A 111 -9.81 -1.24 0.69
CA PRO A 111 -10.93 -1.16 -0.25
C PRO A 111 -12.30 -1.34 0.42
N ALA A 112 -12.50 -0.79 1.61
CA ALA A 112 -13.78 -0.71 2.32
C ALA A 112 -13.82 0.52 3.23
N LEU A 113 -14.99 0.80 3.79
CA LEU A 113 -15.19 1.85 4.79
C LEU A 113 -14.86 1.30 6.18
N ILE A 114 -13.61 1.47 6.63
CA ILE A 114 -13.17 1.05 7.97
C ILE A 114 -14.09 1.69 9.03
N PRO A 115 -14.57 0.93 10.06
CA PRO A 115 -14.12 -0.40 10.49
C PRO A 115 -14.82 -1.59 9.82
N SER A 116 -15.72 -1.37 8.86
CA SER A 116 -16.40 -2.47 8.18
C SER A 116 -15.46 -3.18 7.22
N PHE A 117 -15.54 -4.52 7.17
CA PHE A 117 -14.75 -5.38 6.27
C PHE A 117 -13.25 -5.08 6.29
N SER A 118 -12.70 -4.89 7.49
CA SER A 118 -11.30 -4.57 7.74
C SER A 118 -10.69 -5.47 8.81
N GLY A 119 -9.37 -5.41 8.98
CA GLY A 119 -8.65 -6.24 9.93
C GLY A 119 -8.20 -7.59 9.35
N PRO A 120 -7.77 -8.54 10.20
CA PRO A 120 -7.22 -9.82 9.76
C PRO A 120 -8.16 -10.60 8.85
N GLY A 121 -7.66 -11.01 7.68
CA GLY A 121 -8.43 -11.78 6.70
C GLY A 121 -9.16 -10.98 5.63
N TYR A 122 -9.29 -9.65 5.78
CA TYR A 122 -9.90 -8.77 4.79
C TYR A 122 -8.82 -8.12 3.91
N TYR A 123 -8.62 -8.66 2.70
CA TYR A 123 -7.66 -8.13 1.71
C TYR A 123 -8.08 -8.47 0.28
N GLY A 124 -7.70 -7.62 -0.67
CA GLY A 124 -7.92 -7.81 -2.09
C GLY A 124 -9.39 -8.05 -2.45
N LEU A 125 -9.67 -9.00 -3.33
CA LEU A 125 -11.02 -9.33 -3.79
C LEU A 125 -11.95 -9.83 -2.67
N LYS A 126 -11.40 -10.46 -1.64
CA LYS A 126 -12.18 -10.93 -0.48
C LYS A 126 -13.01 -9.83 0.18
N VAL A 127 -12.50 -8.62 0.21
CA VAL A 127 -13.23 -7.47 0.77
C VAL A 127 -14.49 -7.20 -0.04
N HIS A 128 -14.37 -7.12 -1.36
CA HIS A 128 -15.50 -6.88 -2.26
C HIS A 128 -16.51 -8.01 -2.23
N GLU A 129 -16.05 -9.26 -2.24
CA GLU A 129 -16.91 -10.44 -2.11
C GLU A 129 -17.70 -10.42 -0.80
N SER A 130 -17.05 -10.04 0.31
CA SER A 130 -17.71 -9.94 1.62
C SER A 130 -18.76 -8.84 1.66
N VAL A 131 -18.48 -7.68 1.05
CA VAL A 131 -19.42 -6.56 0.92
C VAL A 131 -20.67 -6.99 0.13
N LEU A 132 -20.47 -7.68 -0.99
CA LEU A 132 -21.57 -8.19 -1.82
C LEU A 132 -22.38 -9.27 -1.09
N ALA A 133 -21.71 -10.22 -0.45
CA ALA A 133 -22.36 -11.30 0.30
C ALA A 133 -23.19 -10.77 1.48
N ALA A 134 -22.75 -9.69 2.11
CA ALA A 134 -23.51 -9.01 3.17
C ALA A 134 -24.70 -8.20 2.66
N GLY A 135 -24.85 -8.03 1.34
CA GLY A 135 -25.94 -7.25 0.73
C GLY A 135 -25.82 -5.74 1.00
N CYS A 136 -24.62 -5.24 1.26
CA CYS A 136 -24.37 -3.81 1.48
C CYS A 136 -24.81 -2.98 0.27
N LYS A 137 -25.38 -1.81 0.52
CA LYS A 137 -25.80 -0.88 -0.53
C LYS A 137 -24.77 0.21 -0.77
N VAL A 138 -23.89 0.43 0.21
CA VAL A 138 -22.79 1.39 0.16
C VAL A 138 -21.51 0.68 0.59
N THR A 139 -20.42 0.94 -0.11
CA THR A 139 -19.06 0.55 0.22
C THR A 139 -18.12 1.72 -0.05
N GLY A 140 -16.82 1.50 -0.16
CA GLY A 140 -15.91 2.58 -0.47
C GLY A 140 -14.45 2.19 -0.28
N ALA A 141 -13.62 3.20 -0.07
CA ALA A 141 -12.23 3.03 0.27
C ALA A 141 -11.85 3.95 1.45
N SER A 142 -10.89 3.49 2.23
CA SER A 142 -10.33 4.23 3.37
C SER A 142 -8.84 4.39 3.20
N VAL A 143 -8.34 5.61 3.33
CA VAL A 143 -6.91 5.90 3.46
C VAL A 143 -6.62 6.11 4.94
N HIS A 144 -5.65 5.40 5.47
CA HIS A 144 -5.29 5.48 6.89
C HIS A 144 -3.77 5.40 7.09
N PHE A 145 -3.30 5.90 8.21
CA PHE A 145 -1.95 5.62 8.66
C PHE A 145 -1.84 4.17 9.11
N VAL A 146 -0.74 3.52 8.73
CA VAL A 146 -0.48 2.12 9.10
C VAL A 146 0.21 2.07 10.45
N THR A 147 -0.27 1.14 11.28
CA THR A 147 0.30 0.79 12.57
C THR A 147 0.62 -0.70 12.61
N PRO A 148 1.29 -1.22 13.64
CA PRO A 148 1.50 -2.67 13.77
C PRO A 148 0.21 -3.50 13.82
N GLU A 149 -0.91 -2.88 14.22
CA GLU A 149 -2.23 -3.51 14.16
C GLU A 149 -2.86 -3.32 12.78
N VAL A 150 -3.37 -4.41 12.20
CA VAL A 150 -3.91 -4.41 10.83
C VAL A 150 -5.15 -3.53 10.74
N ASP A 151 -5.14 -2.58 9.80
CA ASP A 151 -6.23 -1.64 9.48
C ASP A 151 -6.77 -0.81 10.67
N ALA A 152 -5.98 -0.67 11.75
CA ALA A 152 -6.39 -0.02 12.99
C ALA A 152 -5.85 1.40 13.17
N GLY A 153 -5.00 1.87 12.28
CA GLY A 153 -4.41 3.21 12.37
C GLY A 153 -5.40 4.35 12.08
N PRO A 154 -5.05 5.58 12.43
CA PRO A 154 -5.90 6.74 12.23
C PRO A 154 -6.32 6.93 10.78
N LEU A 155 -7.61 7.16 10.54
CA LEU A 155 -8.17 7.44 9.22
C LEU A 155 -7.75 8.85 8.76
N ILE A 156 -7.40 8.94 7.47
CA ILE A 156 -7.04 10.20 6.81
C ILE A 156 -8.21 10.65 5.92
N LEU A 157 -8.75 9.74 5.11
CA LEU A 157 -9.81 10.02 4.15
C LEU A 157 -10.64 8.76 3.91
N GLN A 158 -11.93 8.96 3.70
CA GLN A 158 -12.83 7.90 3.25
C GLN A 158 -13.69 8.42 2.10
N LEU A 159 -13.88 7.59 1.09
CA LEU A 159 -14.79 7.85 -0.02
C LEU A 159 -15.80 6.73 -0.12
N ALA A 160 -17.08 7.08 0.00
CA ALA A 160 -18.19 6.13 -0.14
C ALA A 160 -18.65 6.06 -1.60
N VAL A 161 -19.05 4.85 -2.02
CA VAL A 161 -19.65 4.59 -3.34
C VAL A 161 -20.82 3.63 -3.20
N ASP A 162 -21.82 3.78 -4.06
CA ASP A 162 -22.95 2.86 -4.10
C ASP A 162 -22.54 1.51 -4.70
N VAL A 163 -23.06 0.43 -4.10
CA VAL A 163 -22.93 -0.91 -4.65
C VAL A 163 -23.96 -1.08 -5.76
N LYS A 164 -23.50 -1.19 -6.99
CA LYS A 164 -24.37 -1.45 -8.14
C LYS A 164 -24.95 -2.86 -8.04
N GLN A 165 -26.28 -2.94 -8.20
CA GLN A 165 -26.95 -4.24 -8.40
C GLN A 165 -26.70 -4.68 -9.84
N GLY A 166 -26.13 -5.89 -10.00
CA GLY A 166 -26.00 -6.55 -11.31
C GLY A 166 -27.34 -7.06 -11.81
#